data_c9cf03e1f0c15ee4f3fd4809d21adbcf
#
_entry.id   c9cf03e1f0c15ee4f3fd4809d21adbcf
#
_cell.length_a   1.000
_cell.length_b   1.000
_cell.length_c   1.000
_cell.angle_alpha   90.00
_cell.angle_beta   90.00
_cell.angle_gamma   90.00
#
_symmetry.space_group_name_H-M   'P 1'
#
loop_
_entity.id
_entity.type
_entity.pdbx_description
1 polymer ?
#
loop_
_entity_poly.entity_id
_entity_poly.type
_entity_poly.pdbx_seq_one_letter_code
_entity_poly.pdbx_strand_id
1 'polypeptide(L)'
;MHCGTSHAEGGRAGDAASHGITESLRAIGFETGRMKTGTPARLDARTIDFESLEPQYGDENPDKFSFSPDTQPVKHQLPCFLVYTSAEVHDLLRTGFDRSPLFNGTIKGIGPRYCPSIEDKLRTFADKDQHQLFLEPEGESTNEYYLNG
;
A
#
# COMPACT_ATOMS: atom_id res chain seq x y z
N MET A 1 13.08 4.02 3.18
CA MET A 1 11.77 4.70 3.11
C MET A 1 11.97 6.20 3.01
N HIS A 2 11.08 6.88 2.31
CA HIS A 2 11.03 8.33 2.23
C HIS A 2 9.66 8.81 2.71
N CYS A 3 9.64 9.89 3.48
CA CYS A 3 8.42 10.58 3.89
C CYS A 3 8.69 12.08 3.78
N GLY A 4 8.26 12.71 2.68
CA GLY A 4 8.67 14.06 2.31
C GLY A 4 10.19 14.18 2.26
N THR A 5 10.75 15.05 3.06
CA THR A 5 12.22 15.28 3.15
C THR A 5 12.94 14.31 4.10
N SER A 6 12.21 13.50 4.85
CA SER A 6 12.79 12.54 5.78
C SER A 6 13.14 11.23 5.08
N HIS A 7 14.27 10.63 5.45
CA HIS A 7 14.72 9.35 4.95
C HIS A 7 15.09 8.41 6.10
N ALA A 8 14.65 7.15 5.99
CA ALA A 8 15.03 6.08 6.92
C ALA A 8 15.26 4.78 6.15
N GLU A 9 16.09 3.91 6.70
CA GLU A 9 16.24 2.55 6.21
C GLU A 9 15.03 1.69 6.60
N GLY A 10 14.73 0.68 5.80
CA GLY A 10 13.61 -0.23 6.02
C GLY A 10 12.49 -0.11 4.98
N GLY A 11 11.57 -1.05 5.01
CA GLY A 11 10.38 -1.09 4.14
C GLY A 11 9.10 -0.63 4.85
N ARG A 12 9.07 -0.71 6.18
CA ARG A 12 7.94 -0.30 7.03
C ARG A 12 8.47 0.46 8.26
N ALA A 13 7.68 1.40 8.77
CA ALA A 13 8.00 2.09 10.01
C ALA A 13 8.03 1.10 11.18
N GLY A 14 9.11 1.16 11.97
CA GLY A 14 9.32 0.26 13.12
C GLY A 14 10.03 -1.05 12.79
N ASP A 15 10.14 -1.45 11.53
CA ASP A 15 10.84 -2.66 11.13
C ASP A 15 12.29 -2.38 10.75
N ALA A 16 13.17 -3.32 11.09
CA ALA A 16 14.57 -3.27 10.67
C ALA A 16 14.71 -3.51 9.17
N ALA A 17 15.70 -2.87 8.54
CA ALA A 17 16.01 -3.11 7.14
C ALA A 17 16.64 -4.52 6.94
N SER A 18 16.26 -5.18 5.84
CA SER A 18 16.90 -6.43 5.40
C SER A 18 18.00 -6.12 4.39
N HIS A 19 19.17 -6.69 4.61
CA HIS A 19 20.36 -6.49 3.78
C HIS A 19 20.88 -7.83 3.22
N GLY A 20 21.62 -7.76 2.11
CA GLY A 20 22.34 -8.92 1.55
C GLY A 20 21.54 -9.76 0.53
N ILE A 21 20.22 -9.64 0.43
CA ILE A 21 19.42 -10.44 -0.52
C ILE A 21 19.79 -10.12 -1.97
N THR A 22 19.89 -8.84 -2.31
CA THR A 22 20.24 -8.39 -3.68
C THR A 22 21.65 -8.85 -4.06
N GLU A 23 22.60 -8.74 -3.16
CA GLU A 23 23.98 -9.17 -3.34
C GLU A 23 24.07 -10.69 -3.54
N SER A 24 23.31 -11.45 -2.75
CA SER A 24 23.24 -12.91 -2.88
C SER A 24 22.64 -13.33 -4.23
N LEU A 25 21.59 -12.68 -4.68
CA LEU A 25 21.01 -12.96 -6.01
C LEU A 25 22.00 -12.66 -7.14
N ARG A 26 22.72 -11.53 -7.06
CA ARG A 26 23.75 -11.19 -8.05
C ARG A 26 24.90 -12.20 -8.06
N ALA A 27 25.30 -12.67 -6.88
CA ALA A 27 26.40 -13.65 -6.76
C ALA A 27 26.08 -14.98 -7.46
N ILE A 28 24.82 -15.37 -7.58
CA ILE A 28 24.37 -16.54 -8.31
C ILE A 28 23.89 -16.25 -9.74
N GLY A 29 24.17 -15.05 -10.26
CA GLY A 29 24.01 -14.70 -11.68
C GLY A 29 22.69 -14.02 -12.05
N PHE A 30 21.83 -13.65 -11.10
CA PHE A 30 20.62 -12.89 -11.42
C PHE A 30 20.90 -11.41 -11.68
N GLU A 31 20.29 -10.87 -12.70
CA GLU A 31 20.21 -9.42 -12.90
C GLU A 31 19.20 -8.82 -11.89
N THR A 32 19.57 -7.72 -11.27
CA THR A 32 18.72 -7.03 -10.30
C THR A 32 18.59 -5.57 -10.65
N GLY A 33 17.39 -5.00 -10.46
CA GLY A 33 17.09 -3.61 -10.66
C GLY A 33 16.43 -2.97 -9.45
N ARG A 34 16.33 -1.63 -9.48
CA ARG A 34 15.61 -0.86 -8.45
C ARG A 34 14.24 -0.48 -8.97
N MET A 35 13.21 -0.77 -8.17
CA MET A 35 11.86 -0.30 -8.39
C MET A 35 11.49 0.74 -7.33
N LYS A 36 10.55 1.62 -7.65
CA LYS A 36 9.97 2.59 -6.72
C LYS A 36 8.46 2.41 -6.66
N THR A 37 7.90 2.55 -5.48
CA THR A 37 6.44 2.58 -5.26
C THR A 37 6.12 3.48 -4.08
N GLY A 38 4.86 3.91 -3.97
CA GLY A 38 4.34 4.59 -2.80
C GLY A 38 3.67 3.60 -1.86
N THR A 39 3.66 3.91 -0.58
CA THR A 39 2.83 3.25 0.43
C THR A 39 2.13 4.32 1.27
N PRO A 40 0.82 4.21 1.49
CA PRO A 40 0.10 5.13 2.37
C PRO A 40 0.43 4.87 3.85
N ALA A 41 0.02 5.81 4.70
CA ALA A 41 0.10 5.63 6.14
C ALA A 41 -0.85 4.53 6.61
N ARG A 42 -0.48 3.83 7.69
CA ARG A 42 -1.40 2.98 8.43
C ARG A 42 -2.35 3.83 9.25
N LEU A 43 -3.59 3.37 9.34
CA LEU A 43 -4.65 4.03 10.09
C LEU A 43 -4.98 3.23 11.34
N ASP A 44 -5.36 3.94 12.40
CA ASP A 44 -5.84 3.30 13.63
C ASP A 44 -7.35 3.05 13.50
N ALA A 45 -7.76 1.78 13.51
CA ALA A 45 -9.15 1.34 13.40
C ALA A 45 -10.09 2.03 14.40
N ARG A 46 -9.58 2.39 15.58
CA ARG A 46 -10.37 3.07 16.63
C ARG A 46 -10.80 4.48 16.25
N THR A 47 -10.21 5.03 15.18
CA THR A 47 -10.53 6.37 14.66
C THR A 47 -11.39 6.35 13.41
N ILE A 48 -11.82 5.16 12.97
CA ILE A 48 -12.58 4.96 11.73
C ILE A 48 -14.04 4.63 12.09
N ASP A 49 -14.96 5.36 11.48
CA ASP A 49 -16.40 5.08 11.55
C ASP A 49 -16.78 4.02 10.49
N PHE A 50 -16.62 2.76 10.84
CA PHE A 50 -16.94 1.64 9.95
C PHE A 50 -18.43 1.50 9.64
N GLU A 51 -19.33 2.02 10.49
CA GLU A 51 -20.78 1.92 10.27
C GLU A 51 -21.23 2.73 9.05
N SER A 52 -20.48 3.76 8.71
CA SER A 52 -20.73 4.60 7.53
C SER A 52 -20.15 4.05 6.23
N LEU A 53 -19.35 2.97 6.28
CA LEU A 53 -18.59 2.46 5.14
C LEU A 53 -19.23 1.21 4.54
N GLU A 54 -19.03 1.02 3.24
CA GLU A 54 -19.46 -0.18 2.52
C GLU A 54 -18.47 -1.34 2.77
N PRO A 55 -18.89 -2.43 3.47
CA PRO A 55 -18.04 -3.58 3.67
C PRO A 55 -17.94 -4.42 2.39
N GLN A 56 -16.74 -4.86 2.07
CA GLN A 56 -16.47 -5.86 1.05
C GLN A 56 -16.02 -7.16 1.71
N TYR A 57 -16.90 -8.12 1.70
CA TYR A 57 -16.64 -9.45 2.25
C TYR A 57 -15.84 -10.30 1.25
N GLY A 58 -15.11 -11.31 1.75
CA GLY A 58 -14.53 -12.35 0.92
C GLY A 58 -15.58 -13.35 0.40
N ASP A 59 -15.12 -14.36 -0.31
CA ASP A 59 -15.98 -15.41 -0.87
C ASP A 59 -16.70 -16.17 0.23
N GLU A 60 -17.99 -16.51 0.01
CA GLU A 60 -18.79 -17.33 0.94
C GLU A 60 -18.17 -18.72 1.14
N ASN A 61 -17.58 -19.28 0.10
CA ASN A 61 -16.93 -20.59 0.11
C ASN A 61 -15.48 -20.44 -0.42
N PRO A 62 -14.57 -19.92 0.40
CA PRO A 62 -13.21 -19.67 -0.06
C PRO A 62 -12.45 -20.98 -0.26
N ASP A 63 -11.67 -21.03 -1.31
CA ASP A 63 -10.67 -22.07 -1.50
C ASP A 63 -9.47 -21.85 -0.58
N LYS A 64 -8.71 -22.91 -0.34
CA LYS A 64 -7.45 -22.82 0.41
C LYS A 64 -6.28 -22.48 -0.52
N PHE A 65 -5.32 -21.72 -0.01
CA PHE A 65 -4.11 -21.38 -0.76
C PHE A 65 -3.07 -22.51 -0.83
N SER A 66 -3.21 -23.53 0.01
CA SER A 66 -2.28 -24.65 0.05
C SER A 66 -2.84 -25.89 -0.65
N PHE A 67 -2.00 -26.60 -1.42
CA PHE A 67 -2.32 -27.90 -1.98
C PHE A 67 -2.18 -29.05 -0.97
N SER A 68 -1.65 -28.80 0.24
CA SER A 68 -1.58 -29.84 1.28
C SER A 68 -2.97 -30.33 1.68
N PRO A 69 -3.19 -31.65 1.76
CA PRO A 69 -4.48 -32.21 2.19
C PRO A 69 -4.82 -31.85 3.66
N ASP A 70 -3.81 -31.54 4.46
CA ASP A 70 -3.96 -31.27 5.89
C ASP A 70 -4.42 -29.85 6.21
N THR A 71 -4.40 -28.95 5.22
CA THR A 71 -4.86 -27.57 5.39
C THR A 71 -6.35 -27.42 5.08
N GLN A 72 -6.99 -26.49 5.76
CA GLN A 72 -8.40 -26.13 5.54
C GLN A 72 -8.51 -24.70 5.01
N PRO A 73 -9.60 -24.36 4.30
CA PRO A 73 -9.92 -22.98 3.97
C PRO A 73 -10.05 -22.10 5.22
N VAL A 74 -9.83 -20.81 5.05
CA VAL A 74 -10.06 -19.82 6.13
C VAL A 74 -11.55 -19.80 6.47
N LYS A 75 -11.87 -19.99 7.75
CA LYS A 75 -13.27 -20.01 8.21
C LYS A 75 -13.80 -18.65 8.62
N HIS A 76 -12.90 -17.78 9.09
CA HIS A 76 -13.22 -16.42 9.50
C HIS A 76 -12.46 -15.47 8.59
N GLN A 77 -13.18 -14.61 7.90
CA GLN A 77 -12.63 -13.62 6.99
C GLN A 77 -12.94 -12.22 7.52
N LEU A 78 -11.93 -11.36 7.56
CA LEU A 78 -12.11 -9.96 7.88
C LEU A 78 -12.52 -9.21 6.60
N PRO A 79 -13.58 -8.38 6.64
CA PRO A 79 -13.95 -7.58 5.50
C PRO A 79 -12.96 -6.44 5.28
N CYS A 80 -12.79 -6.04 4.02
CA CYS A 80 -12.26 -4.73 3.66
C CYS A 80 -13.40 -3.73 3.58
N PHE A 81 -13.08 -2.43 3.56
CA PHE A 81 -14.10 -1.40 3.41
C PHE A 81 -13.75 -0.46 2.26
N LEU A 82 -14.75 -0.15 1.44
CA LEU A 82 -14.61 0.79 0.33
C LEU A 82 -14.65 2.22 0.85
N VAL A 83 -13.71 3.02 0.40
CA VAL A 83 -13.67 4.46 0.62
C VAL A 83 -13.22 5.17 -0.65
N TYR A 84 -13.47 6.46 -0.72
CA TYR A 84 -13.11 7.27 -1.89
C TYR A 84 -12.40 8.54 -1.45
N THR A 85 -11.43 8.99 -2.23
CA THR A 85 -10.90 10.34 -2.10
C THR A 85 -11.93 11.36 -2.59
N SER A 86 -11.75 12.62 -2.23
CA SER A 86 -12.54 13.74 -2.76
C SER A 86 -11.66 14.78 -3.45
N ALA A 87 -12.27 15.70 -4.18
CA ALA A 87 -11.54 16.82 -4.78
C ALA A 87 -10.77 17.65 -3.75
N GLU A 88 -11.35 17.87 -2.55
CA GLU A 88 -10.67 18.57 -1.46
C GLU A 88 -9.43 17.82 -0.98
N VAL A 89 -9.52 16.49 -0.85
CA VAL A 89 -8.37 15.64 -0.52
C VAL A 89 -7.31 15.73 -1.61
N HIS A 90 -7.73 15.74 -2.88
CA HIS A 90 -6.79 15.89 -4.01
C HIS A 90 -6.05 17.23 -3.96
N ASP A 91 -6.75 18.32 -3.67
CA ASP A 91 -6.15 19.65 -3.56
C ASP A 91 -5.14 19.70 -2.39
N LEU A 92 -5.49 19.11 -1.26
CA LEU A 92 -4.59 19.00 -0.13
C LEU A 92 -3.33 18.19 -0.48
N LEU A 93 -3.48 17.03 -1.14
CA LEU A 93 -2.36 16.18 -1.53
C LEU A 93 -1.44 16.88 -2.56
N ARG A 94 -1.99 17.64 -3.49
CA ARG A 94 -1.21 18.42 -4.47
C ARG A 94 -0.28 19.44 -3.82
N THR A 95 -0.61 19.95 -2.64
CA THR A 95 0.27 20.88 -1.90
C THR A 95 1.59 20.25 -1.45
N GLY A 96 1.69 18.93 -1.46
CA GLY A 96 2.89 18.17 -1.10
C GLY A 96 3.74 17.70 -2.27
N PHE A 97 3.35 17.97 -3.52
CA PHE A 97 4.01 17.41 -4.71
C PHE A 97 5.46 17.85 -4.87
N ASP A 98 5.78 19.09 -4.52
CA ASP A 98 7.15 19.64 -4.54
C ASP A 98 8.08 18.92 -3.55
N ARG A 99 7.52 18.38 -2.46
CA ARG A 99 8.25 17.64 -1.44
C ARG A 99 8.22 16.13 -1.67
N SER A 100 7.42 15.63 -2.62
CA SER A 100 7.32 14.21 -2.91
C SER A 100 8.63 13.69 -3.51
N PRO A 101 9.29 12.70 -2.89
CA PRO A 101 10.49 12.08 -3.43
C PRO A 101 10.30 11.40 -4.78
N LEU A 102 9.05 11.05 -5.12
CA LEU A 102 8.70 10.50 -6.43
C LEU A 102 8.83 11.53 -7.55
N PHE A 103 8.55 12.81 -7.25
CA PHE A 103 8.50 13.88 -8.25
C PHE A 103 9.75 14.75 -8.26
N ASN A 104 10.40 14.94 -7.12
CA ASN A 104 11.60 15.79 -7.03
C ASN A 104 12.91 15.09 -7.46
N GLY A 105 12.83 13.84 -7.92
CA GLY A 105 14.00 13.08 -8.41
C GLY A 105 14.87 12.44 -7.32
N THR A 106 14.49 12.52 -6.05
CA THR A 106 15.20 11.87 -4.93
C THR A 106 15.19 10.36 -5.10
N ILE A 107 14.02 9.77 -5.43
CA ILE A 107 13.90 8.36 -5.72
C ILE A 107 14.14 8.14 -7.22
N LYS A 108 15.20 7.38 -7.53
CA LYS A 108 15.52 6.97 -8.90
C LYS A 108 15.14 5.50 -9.07
N GLY A 109 14.35 5.20 -10.09
CA GLY A 109 13.91 3.84 -10.38
C GLY A 109 12.67 3.82 -11.27
N ILE A 110 12.32 2.63 -11.74
CA ILE A 110 11.12 2.41 -12.54
C ILE A 110 9.97 2.08 -11.57
N GLY A 111 8.85 2.79 -11.68
CA GLY A 111 7.63 2.45 -10.96
C GLY A 111 7.02 1.14 -11.48
N PRO A 112 6.35 0.35 -10.63
CA PRO A 112 5.62 -0.81 -11.07
C PRO A 112 4.45 -0.39 -11.97
N ARG A 113 4.12 -1.24 -12.95
CA ARG A 113 3.10 -0.91 -13.96
C ARG A 113 1.70 -0.75 -13.38
N TYR A 114 1.36 -1.57 -12.38
CA TYR A 114 -0.01 -1.71 -11.85
C TYR A 114 -0.17 -1.27 -10.39
N CYS A 115 0.80 -0.58 -9.84
CA CYS A 115 0.74 -0.07 -8.47
C CYS A 115 1.21 1.40 -8.43
N PRO A 116 0.45 2.33 -9.05
CA PRO A 116 0.78 3.75 -8.95
C PRO A 116 0.49 4.23 -7.52
N SER A 117 1.35 5.12 -7.01
CA SER A 117 1.05 5.83 -5.77
C SER A 117 -0.12 6.80 -5.97
N ILE A 118 -0.70 7.29 -4.88
CA ILE A 118 -1.77 8.29 -4.97
C ILE A 118 -1.29 9.56 -5.70
N GLU A 119 -0.02 9.95 -5.55
CA GLU A 119 0.56 11.09 -6.26
C GLU A 119 0.56 10.84 -7.77
N ASP A 120 0.93 9.63 -8.21
CA ASP A 120 0.90 9.26 -9.63
C ASP A 120 -0.53 9.23 -10.19
N LYS A 121 -1.50 8.77 -9.39
CA LYS A 121 -2.92 8.81 -9.76
C LYS A 121 -3.41 10.23 -9.95
N LEU A 122 -3.12 11.12 -9.01
CA LEU A 122 -3.52 12.52 -9.07
C LEU A 122 -2.87 13.30 -10.22
N ARG A 123 -1.72 12.85 -10.70
CA ARG A 123 -1.05 13.42 -11.87
C ARG A 123 -1.59 12.84 -13.18
N THR A 124 -1.69 11.52 -13.25
CA THR A 124 -2.07 10.80 -14.48
C THR A 124 -3.56 10.89 -14.80
N PHE A 125 -4.39 10.94 -13.76
CA PHE A 125 -5.84 11.00 -13.84
C PHE A 125 -6.37 12.26 -13.15
N ALA A 126 -5.79 13.40 -13.51
CA ALA A 126 -6.06 14.68 -12.85
C ALA A 126 -7.49 15.19 -13.04
N ASP A 127 -8.20 14.67 -14.03
CA ASP A 127 -9.59 14.94 -14.35
C ASP A 127 -10.62 14.17 -13.50
N LYS A 128 -10.16 13.21 -12.69
CA LYS A 128 -11.02 12.46 -11.77
C LYS A 128 -11.19 13.19 -10.46
N ASP A 129 -12.43 13.33 -10.03
CA ASP A 129 -12.79 13.97 -8.76
C ASP A 129 -12.58 13.03 -7.56
N GLN A 130 -12.49 11.73 -7.82
CA GLN A 130 -12.31 10.72 -6.77
C GLN A 130 -11.54 9.50 -7.26
N HIS A 131 -10.83 8.85 -6.34
CA HIS A 131 -10.20 7.54 -6.53
C HIS A 131 -10.73 6.58 -5.46
N GLN A 132 -11.04 5.36 -5.88
CA GLN A 132 -11.43 4.29 -4.98
C GLN A 132 -10.22 3.81 -4.19
N LEU A 133 -10.43 3.60 -2.91
CA LEU A 133 -9.47 3.06 -1.96
C LEU A 133 -10.12 1.93 -1.16
N PHE A 134 -9.29 1.09 -0.56
CA PHE A 134 -9.72 0.04 0.35
C PHE A 134 -9.06 0.21 1.70
N LEU A 135 -9.86 0.10 2.75
CA LEU A 135 -9.36 -0.08 4.11
C LEU A 135 -9.24 -1.57 4.38
N GLU A 136 -8.01 -2.04 4.52
CA GLU A 136 -7.69 -3.46 4.67
C GLU A 136 -7.13 -3.70 6.07
N PRO A 137 -7.72 -4.62 6.87
CA PRO A 137 -7.16 -4.96 8.18
C PRO A 137 -5.80 -5.65 8.00
N GLU A 138 -4.79 -5.24 8.76
CA GLU A 138 -3.46 -5.86 8.68
C GLU A 138 -3.34 -7.14 9.53
N GLY A 139 -4.40 -7.55 10.21
CA GLY A 139 -4.45 -8.78 10.98
C GLY A 139 -5.59 -8.81 11.99
N GLU A 140 -5.84 -9.97 12.56
CA GLU A 140 -6.93 -10.21 13.53
C GLU A 140 -6.67 -9.59 14.91
N SER A 141 -5.41 -9.38 15.27
CA SER A 141 -4.99 -8.94 16.61
C SER A 141 -4.36 -7.56 16.65
N THR A 142 -4.58 -6.77 15.61
CA THR A 142 -4.05 -5.39 15.49
C THR A 142 -5.18 -4.40 15.21
N ASN A 143 -4.97 -3.14 15.60
CA ASN A 143 -5.83 -2.02 15.20
C ASN A 143 -5.31 -1.30 13.94
N GLU A 144 -4.31 -1.85 13.26
CA GLU A 144 -3.77 -1.23 12.06
C GLU A 144 -4.57 -1.61 10.82
N TYR A 145 -4.95 -0.61 10.07
CA TYR A 145 -5.57 -0.73 8.75
C TYR A 145 -4.66 -0.12 7.68
N TYR A 146 -4.52 -0.85 6.59
CA TYR A 146 -3.83 -0.38 5.40
C TYR A 146 -4.80 0.32 4.46
N LEU A 147 -4.43 1.52 4.01
CA LEU A 147 -5.21 2.27 3.04
C LEU A 147 -4.68 1.98 1.65
N ASN A 148 -5.25 0.98 0.99
CA ASN A 148 -4.85 0.53 -0.34
C ASN A 148 -5.61 1.28 -1.44
N GLY A 149 -4.91 1.63 -2.53
CA GLY A 149 -5.58 2.32 -3.63
C GLY A 149 -4.74 2.54 -4.88
#